data_57048746592bb2e26698af85dbcdbc4e
#
_entry.id   57048746592bb2e26698af85dbcdbc4e
#
_cell.length_a   1.000
_cell.length_b   1.000
_cell.length_c   1.000
_cell.angle_alpha   90.00
_cell.angle_beta   90.00
_cell.angle_gamma   90.00
#
_symmetry.space_group_name_H-M   'P 1'
#
loop_
_entity.id
_entity.type
_entity.pdbx_description
1 polymer ?
#
loop_
_entity_poly.entity_id
_entity_poly.type
_entity_poly.pdbx_seq_one_letter_code
_entity_poly.pdbx_strand_id
1 'polypeptide(L)'
;MPAPQSPESGKESGLASAVNSRTAHVVHLTHNDLDAVGSDAIHRIRYGADGVFTIWSSVGKFPGLFSMVASCQGKGDVISISDLGFHRDCIGIAAKALANGWRVEWRDHHRWHEDEIKEVERKVALLRIDTSICATGIVARDLAPENPVASEIGRVVCDYDLWRNADPRSAILGQVLQRKKNRDHVRDCLVAGIFSDEFIEQEYAEIRTEMQQMMDRSLRQATFLGTKYRIAFAPLYGYPSETAHFIREKENTDIEVIIGKDGKFSIRSVPPISHLIAREFNGGGHPNAAGGSFNFTIIERFTWWLFKKSRHFAEFVTIAEAK
;
A
#
# COMPACT_ATOMS: atom_id res chain seq x y z
N MET A 1 9.44 -39.82 -10.80
CA MET A 1 10.07 -38.49 -11.00
C MET A 1 9.33 -37.47 -10.16
N PRO A 2 9.97 -36.70 -9.31
CA PRO A 2 9.27 -35.62 -8.59
C PRO A 2 8.82 -34.56 -9.60
N ALA A 3 7.60 -34.01 -9.39
CA ALA A 3 7.03 -32.96 -10.21
C ALA A 3 7.92 -31.70 -10.19
N PRO A 4 8.02 -30.94 -11.28
CA PRO A 4 8.80 -29.70 -11.30
C PRO A 4 8.20 -28.72 -10.26
N GLN A 5 9.05 -28.28 -9.35
CA GLN A 5 8.69 -27.27 -8.34
C GLN A 5 8.34 -25.97 -9.07
N SER A 6 7.24 -25.32 -8.68
CA SER A 6 6.86 -24.03 -9.25
C SER A 6 7.93 -22.96 -8.96
N PRO A 7 8.13 -21.95 -9.84
CA PRO A 7 9.12 -20.88 -9.61
C PRO A 7 8.92 -20.11 -8.30
N GLU A 8 7.71 -20.11 -7.73
CA GLU A 8 7.40 -19.49 -6.44
C GLU A 8 7.93 -20.29 -5.26
N SER A 9 7.90 -21.64 -5.31
CA SER A 9 8.43 -22.50 -4.24
C SER A 9 9.96 -22.34 -4.05
N GLY A 10 10.70 -22.08 -5.14
CA GLY A 10 12.13 -21.81 -5.09
C GLY A 10 12.49 -20.47 -4.43
N LYS A 11 11.67 -19.44 -4.63
CA LYS A 11 11.86 -18.13 -3.99
C LYS A 11 11.53 -18.15 -2.50
N GLU A 12 10.48 -18.85 -2.10
CA GLU A 12 10.08 -18.98 -0.70
C GLU A 12 11.11 -19.81 0.09
N SER A 13 11.66 -20.87 -0.48
CA SER A 13 12.72 -21.67 0.16
C SER A 13 14.01 -20.86 0.34
N GLY A 14 14.38 -20.01 -0.61
CA GLY A 14 15.51 -19.09 -0.52
C GLY A 14 15.33 -18.04 0.58
N LEU A 15 14.12 -17.46 0.69
CA LEU A 15 13.82 -16.47 1.73
C LEU A 15 13.81 -17.10 3.13
N ALA A 16 13.22 -18.29 3.29
CA ALA A 16 13.25 -19.02 4.56
C ALA A 16 14.69 -19.36 5.00
N SER A 17 15.55 -19.74 4.06
CA SER A 17 16.98 -19.96 4.33
C SER A 17 17.66 -18.67 4.80
N ALA A 18 17.40 -17.54 4.15
CA ALA A 18 17.94 -16.23 4.53
C ALA A 18 17.46 -15.80 5.94
N VAL A 19 16.18 -16.01 6.25
CA VAL A 19 15.65 -15.74 7.61
C VAL A 19 16.34 -16.62 8.67
N ASN A 20 16.57 -17.89 8.38
CA ASN A 20 17.22 -18.80 9.34
C ASN A 20 18.72 -18.48 9.55
N SER A 21 19.41 -18.00 8.53
CA SER A 21 20.84 -17.62 8.58
C SER A 21 21.07 -16.15 8.98
N ARG A 22 20.03 -15.39 9.26
CA ARG A 22 20.12 -13.97 9.63
C ARG A 22 20.97 -13.74 10.88
N THR A 23 21.66 -12.63 10.92
CA THR A 23 22.30 -12.06 12.12
C THR A 23 21.43 -10.99 12.78
N ALA A 24 20.50 -10.42 12.04
CA ALA A 24 19.55 -9.41 12.51
C ALA A 24 18.62 -9.97 13.61
N HIS A 25 18.39 -9.16 14.65
CA HIS A 25 17.47 -9.49 15.75
C HIS A 25 16.01 -9.09 15.47
N VAL A 26 15.78 -8.31 14.43
CA VAL A 26 14.44 -7.91 14.01
C VAL A 26 14.21 -8.36 12.57
N VAL A 27 13.16 -9.15 12.35
CA VAL A 27 12.60 -9.39 11.02
C VAL A 27 11.42 -8.44 10.85
N HIS A 28 11.59 -7.42 10.01
CA HIS A 28 10.58 -6.41 9.76
C HIS A 28 9.74 -6.80 8.54
N LEU A 29 8.49 -7.18 8.78
CA LEU A 29 7.46 -7.43 7.77
C LEU A 29 6.65 -6.15 7.57
N THR A 30 6.67 -5.58 6.38
CA THR A 30 5.98 -4.34 6.11
C THR A 30 5.44 -4.28 4.69
N HIS A 31 4.54 -3.33 4.41
CA HIS A 31 4.03 -3.08 3.08
C HIS A 31 5.17 -2.65 2.13
N ASN A 32 4.91 -1.95 1.06
CA ASN A 32 5.92 -1.64 0.06
C ASN A 32 5.79 -0.22 -0.54
N ASP A 33 5.25 0.71 0.21
CA ASP A 33 5.07 2.13 -0.10
C ASP A 33 5.92 3.04 0.80
N LEU A 34 5.59 4.33 0.86
CA LEU A 34 6.34 5.29 1.67
C LEU A 34 6.17 5.05 3.17
N ASP A 35 4.98 4.64 3.62
CA ASP A 35 4.74 4.35 5.05
C ASP A 35 5.57 3.14 5.51
N ALA A 36 5.66 2.13 4.68
CA ALA A 36 6.54 0.98 4.93
C ALA A 36 8.04 1.35 4.95
N VAL A 37 8.49 2.18 3.99
CA VAL A 37 9.89 2.60 3.89
C VAL A 37 10.29 3.49 5.07
N GLY A 38 9.42 4.42 5.48
CA GLY A 38 9.62 5.24 6.67
C GLY A 38 9.69 4.41 7.94
N SER A 39 8.79 3.43 8.08
CA SER A 39 8.81 2.47 9.20
C SER A 39 10.12 1.68 9.25
N ASP A 40 10.63 1.21 8.11
CA ASP A 40 11.91 0.48 8.03
C ASP A 40 13.10 1.37 8.39
N ALA A 41 13.09 2.62 7.94
CA ALA A 41 14.13 3.59 8.30
C ALA A 41 14.21 3.80 9.82
N ILE A 42 13.06 3.92 10.50
CA ILE A 42 13.02 4.09 11.96
C ILE A 42 13.47 2.81 12.69
N HIS A 43 13.11 1.63 12.19
CA HIS A 43 13.66 0.39 12.75
C HIS A 43 15.20 0.38 12.67
N ARG A 44 15.79 0.82 11.56
CA ARG A 44 17.25 0.91 11.40
C ARG A 44 17.88 1.98 12.25
N ILE A 45 17.21 3.11 12.47
CA ILE A 45 17.66 4.13 13.45
C ILE A 45 17.72 3.51 14.86
N ARG A 46 16.76 2.67 15.21
CA ARG A 46 16.66 2.05 16.55
C ARG A 46 17.61 0.88 16.77
N TYR A 47 17.75 0.01 15.77
CA TYR A 47 18.42 -1.29 15.91
C TYR A 47 19.74 -1.38 15.13
N GLY A 48 20.10 -0.35 14.37
CA GLY A 48 21.23 -0.39 13.42
C GLY A 48 20.85 -1.05 12.10
N ALA A 49 21.60 -0.74 11.04
CA ALA A 49 21.34 -1.24 9.70
C ALA A 49 21.37 -2.78 9.62
N ASP A 50 22.33 -3.41 10.27
CA ASP A 50 22.51 -4.87 10.31
C ASP A 50 21.55 -5.57 11.31
N GLY A 51 20.93 -4.79 12.20
CA GLY A 51 19.98 -5.29 13.20
C GLY A 51 18.59 -5.62 12.65
N VAL A 52 18.30 -5.23 11.40
CA VAL A 52 16.97 -5.35 10.77
C VAL A 52 17.05 -6.12 9.45
N PHE A 53 16.28 -7.21 9.37
CA PHE A 53 16.05 -7.96 8.13
C PHE A 53 14.67 -7.65 7.60
N THR A 54 14.58 -6.87 6.52
CA THR A 54 13.31 -6.36 6.00
C THR A 54 12.71 -7.29 4.95
N ILE A 55 11.42 -7.58 5.05
CA ILE A 55 10.64 -8.33 4.08
C ILE A 55 9.46 -7.45 3.60
N TRP A 56 9.55 -7.01 2.36
CA TRP A 56 8.50 -6.22 1.71
C TRP A 56 7.34 -7.12 1.27
N SER A 57 6.13 -6.74 1.56
CA SER A 57 4.92 -7.49 1.25
C SER A 57 3.91 -6.65 0.46
N SER A 58 2.98 -7.33 -0.20
CA SER A 58 1.67 -6.78 -0.54
C SER A 58 0.65 -7.34 0.42
N VAL A 59 -0.50 -6.68 0.57
CA VAL A 59 -1.59 -7.14 1.45
C VAL A 59 -1.95 -8.61 1.18
N GLY A 60 -2.08 -9.02 -0.11
CA GLY A 60 -2.44 -10.39 -0.46
C GLY A 60 -1.34 -11.45 -0.23
N LYS A 61 -0.06 -11.03 -0.12
CA LYS A 61 1.06 -11.95 0.15
C LYS A 61 1.44 -12.01 1.63
N PHE A 62 0.97 -11.06 2.41
CA PHE A 62 1.34 -10.92 3.82
C PHE A 62 1.12 -12.20 4.66
N PRO A 63 -0.06 -12.86 4.64
CA PRO A 63 -0.26 -14.04 5.46
C PRO A 63 0.71 -15.19 5.12
N GLY A 64 1.01 -15.39 3.83
CA GLY A 64 1.98 -16.40 3.38
C GLY A 64 3.40 -16.10 3.84
N LEU A 65 3.87 -14.85 3.67
CA LEU A 65 5.20 -14.42 4.13
C LEU A 65 5.32 -14.47 5.66
N PHE A 66 4.30 -14.03 6.38
CA PHE A 66 4.27 -14.14 7.84
C PHE A 66 4.31 -15.60 8.30
N SER A 67 3.54 -16.49 7.65
CA SER A 67 3.56 -17.92 7.94
C SER A 67 4.93 -18.56 7.70
N MET A 68 5.61 -18.16 6.63
CA MET A 68 6.96 -18.61 6.32
C MET A 68 7.95 -18.16 7.40
N VAL A 69 7.96 -16.88 7.78
CA VAL A 69 8.83 -16.35 8.86
C VAL A 69 8.52 -17.02 10.19
N ALA A 70 7.24 -17.15 10.55
CA ALA A 70 6.78 -17.81 11.77
C ALA A 70 7.21 -19.28 11.87
N SER A 71 7.49 -19.92 10.72
CA SER A 71 7.97 -21.31 10.64
C SER A 71 9.48 -21.43 10.87
N CYS A 72 10.23 -20.34 10.76
CA CYS A 72 11.66 -20.29 11.05
C CYS A 72 11.91 -20.24 12.56
N GLN A 73 13.15 -20.51 13.00
CA GLN A 73 13.52 -20.40 14.40
C GLN A 73 13.64 -18.93 14.83
N GLY A 74 12.90 -18.56 15.87
CA GLY A 74 12.86 -17.19 16.40
C GLY A 74 14.08 -16.81 17.23
N LYS A 75 14.62 -17.72 18.03
CA LYS A 75 15.79 -17.49 18.90
C LYS A 75 15.61 -16.35 19.93
N GLY A 76 14.36 -15.97 20.24
CA GLY A 76 14.05 -14.83 21.08
C GLY A 76 13.99 -13.49 20.35
N ASP A 77 14.21 -13.48 19.04
CA ASP A 77 14.18 -12.30 18.18
C ASP A 77 12.74 -11.83 17.90
N VAL A 78 12.61 -10.68 17.26
CA VAL A 78 11.35 -9.99 17.00
C VAL A 78 10.91 -10.15 15.54
N ILE A 79 9.66 -10.52 15.32
CA ILE A 79 8.94 -10.22 14.10
C ILE A 79 8.21 -8.91 14.34
N SER A 80 8.67 -7.82 13.70
CA SER A 80 8.00 -6.53 13.74
C SER A 80 7.16 -6.35 12.48
N ILE A 81 5.86 -6.17 12.66
CA ILE A 81 4.91 -5.94 11.56
C ILE A 81 4.50 -4.48 11.59
N SER A 82 4.56 -3.78 10.44
CA SER A 82 4.04 -2.42 10.30
C SER A 82 3.30 -2.22 8.98
N ASP A 83 2.26 -1.39 8.98
CA ASP A 83 1.50 -1.01 7.78
C ASP A 83 0.93 -2.23 7.01
N LEU A 84 0.47 -3.22 7.74
CA LEU A 84 -0.19 -4.42 7.23
C LEU A 84 -1.39 -4.74 8.11
N GLY A 85 -2.58 -4.63 7.54
CA GLY A 85 -3.85 -4.80 8.23
C GLY A 85 -4.13 -6.25 8.66
N PHE A 86 -5.19 -6.42 9.43
CA PHE A 86 -5.64 -7.71 9.90
C PHE A 86 -5.99 -8.68 8.76
N HIS A 87 -5.58 -9.93 8.96
CA HIS A 87 -6.07 -11.08 8.20
C HIS A 87 -6.32 -12.23 9.17
N ARG A 88 -7.43 -12.94 9.01
CA ARG A 88 -7.88 -13.97 9.97
C ARG A 88 -6.84 -15.06 10.22
N ASP A 89 -6.10 -15.46 9.19
CA ASP A 89 -5.06 -16.49 9.31
C ASP A 89 -3.92 -16.05 10.22
N CYS A 90 -3.69 -14.75 10.39
CA CYS A 90 -2.58 -14.20 11.16
C CYS A 90 -2.68 -14.55 12.67
N ILE A 91 -3.87 -14.87 13.19
CA ILE A 91 -4.06 -15.31 14.57
C ILE A 91 -3.32 -16.63 14.82
N GLY A 92 -3.54 -17.63 13.96
CA GLY A 92 -2.86 -18.92 14.03
C GLY A 92 -1.36 -18.80 13.72
N ILE A 93 -0.99 -17.92 12.80
CA ILE A 93 0.40 -17.67 12.43
C ILE A 93 1.17 -17.02 13.58
N ALA A 94 0.58 -16.05 14.30
CA ALA A 94 1.20 -15.43 15.47
C ALA A 94 1.42 -16.45 16.60
N ALA A 95 0.46 -17.34 16.85
CA ALA A 95 0.61 -18.43 17.81
C ALA A 95 1.76 -19.38 17.43
N LYS A 96 1.90 -19.70 16.14
CA LYS A 96 3.01 -20.50 15.60
C LYS A 96 4.35 -19.79 15.76
N ALA A 97 4.41 -18.49 15.49
CA ALA A 97 5.61 -17.68 15.68
C ALA A 97 6.08 -17.77 17.14
N LEU A 98 5.17 -17.56 18.11
CA LEU A 98 5.46 -17.65 19.52
C LEU A 98 6.00 -19.05 19.90
N ALA A 99 5.36 -20.12 19.40
CA ALA A 99 5.81 -21.49 19.65
C ALA A 99 7.23 -21.76 19.09
N ASN A 100 7.65 -21.07 18.02
CA ASN A 100 8.99 -21.17 17.44
C ASN A 100 9.99 -20.16 18.03
N GLY A 101 9.67 -19.52 19.16
CA GLY A 101 10.58 -18.67 19.91
C GLY A 101 10.67 -17.24 19.38
N TRP A 102 9.70 -16.77 18.62
CA TRP A 102 9.59 -15.38 18.20
C TRP A 102 8.81 -14.52 19.20
N ARG A 103 9.14 -13.24 19.26
CA ARG A 103 8.26 -12.18 19.78
C ARG A 103 7.62 -11.48 18.62
N VAL A 104 6.29 -11.32 18.61
CA VAL A 104 5.59 -10.61 17.54
C VAL A 104 5.15 -9.25 18.05
N GLU A 105 5.53 -8.20 17.34
CA GLU A 105 5.11 -6.82 17.59
C GLU A 105 4.42 -6.28 16.34
N TRP A 106 3.22 -5.70 16.49
CA TRP A 106 2.41 -5.23 15.37
C TRP A 106 1.96 -3.80 15.58
N ARG A 107 2.27 -2.94 14.60
CA ARG A 107 1.94 -1.52 14.56
C ARG A 107 1.23 -1.20 13.26
N ASP A 108 -0.06 -0.81 13.34
CA ASP A 108 -0.87 -0.61 12.16
C ASP A 108 -1.85 0.55 12.33
N HIS A 109 -2.23 1.20 11.24
CA HIS A 109 -3.17 2.31 11.22
C HIS A 109 -4.47 1.99 10.48
N HIS A 110 -4.60 0.79 9.93
CA HIS A 110 -5.84 0.33 9.33
C HIS A 110 -6.94 0.13 10.38
N ARG A 111 -8.19 0.15 9.93
CA ARG A 111 -9.32 -0.12 10.81
C ARG A 111 -9.45 -1.62 11.05
N TRP A 112 -9.38 -2.01 12.31
CA TRP A 112 -9.67 -3.37 12.77
C TRP A 112 -10.96 -3.36 13.57
N HIS A 113 -11.69 -4.48 13.57
CA HIS A 113 -12.81 -4.67 14.47
C HIS A 113 -12.32 -4.96 15.90
N GLU A 114 -13.11 -4.61 16.90
CA GLU A 114 -12.71 -4.83 18.30
C GLU A 114 -12.41 -6.29 18.63
N ASP A 115 -13.16 -7.22 18.02
CA ASP A 115 -12.93 -8.66 18.22
C ASP A 115 -11.60 -9.11 17.62
N GLU A 116 -11.22 -8.58 16.46
CA GLU A 116 -9.93 -8.82 15.80
C GLU A 116 -8.77 -8.35 16.68
N ILE A 117 -8.90 -7.14 17.25
CA ILE A 117 -7.90 -6.58 18.17
C ILE A 117 -7.74 -7.51 19.38
N LYS A 118 -8.83 -7.89 20.05
CA LYS A 118 -8.81 -8.75 21.24
C LYS A 118 -8.22 -10.12 20.96
N GLU A 119 -8.47 -10.69 19.77
CA GLU A 119 -7.93 -12.00 19.39
C GLU A 119 -6.43 -11.94 19.14
N VAL A 120 -5.94 -10.90 18.47
CA VAL A 120 -4.51 -10.75 18.15
C VAL A 120 -3.72 -10.34 19.40
N GLU A 121 -4.21 -9.43 20.24
CA GLU A 121 -3.53 -9.01 21.49
C GLU A 121 -3.11 -10.19 22.38
N ARG A 122 -3.91 -11.26 22.40
CA ARG A 122 -3.61 -12.46 23.18
C ARG A 122 -2.46 -13.30 22.62
N LYS A 123 -2.00 -13.01 21.39
CA LYS A 123 -1.04 -13.82 20.63
C LYS A 123 0.24 -13.08 20.27
N VAL A 124 0.29 -11.78 20.52
CA VAL A 124 1.46 -10.95 20.20
C VAL A 124 2.01 -10.27 21.44
N ALA A 125 3.28 -9.93 21.43
CA ALA A 125 3.93 -9.24 22.55
C ALA A 125 3.53 -7.76 22.61
N LEU A 126 3.20 -7.18 21.47
CA LEU A 126 2.73 -5.78 21.34
C LEU A 126 1.74 -5.70 20.19
N LEU A 127 0.61 -5.02 20.41
CA LEU A 127 -0.29 -4.54 19.37
C LEU A 127 -0.52 -3.05 19.56
N ARG A 128 -0.35 -2.26 18.49
CA ARG A 128 -0.66 -0.82 18.45
C ARG A 128 -1.48 -0.54 17.21
N ILE A 129 -2.73 -0.20 17.41
CA ILE A 129 -3.65 0.25 16.34
C ILE A 129 -4.02 1.70 16.62
N ASP A 130 -3.67 2.58 15.67
CA ASP A 130 -3.97 4.01 15.78
C ASP A 130 -4.31 4.59 14.40
N THR A 131 -5.59 4.74 14.12
CA THR A 131 -6.08 5.23 12.83
C THR A 131 -5.93 6.75 12.62
N SER A 132 -5.40 7.48 13.60
CA SER A 132 -5.22 8.93 13.54
C SER A 132 -3.88 9.36 12.92
N ILE A 133 -2.91 8.45 12.88
CA ILE A 133 -1.58 8.64 12.29
C ILE A 133 -1.21 7.43 11.43
N CYS A 134 -0.25 7.58 10.51
CA CYS A 134 0.25 6.48 9.70
C CYS A 134 1.11 5.50 10.52
N ALA A 135 1.40 4.31 9.98
CA ALA A 135 2.19 3.30 10.69
C ALA A 135 3.60 3.78 11.03
N THR A 136 4.26 4.57 10.14
CA THR A 136 5.55 5.21 10.43
C THR A 136 5.47 6.12 11.65
N GLY A 137 4.39 6.88 11.81
CA GLY A 137 4.16 7.73 12.98
C GLY A 137 4.04 6.92 14.28
N ILE A 138 3.36 5.77 14.23
CA ILE A 138 3.25 4.84 15.36
C ILE A 138 4.64 4.27 15.70
N VAL A 139 5.38 3.81 14.68
CA VAL A 139 6.73 3.25 14.84
C VAL A 139 7.69 4.28 15.43
N ALA A 140 7.65 5.55 14.96
CA ALA A 140 8.48 6.63 15.49
C ALA A 140 8.23 6.86 16.99
N ARG A 141 6.97 6.96 17.37
CA ARG A 141 6.53 7.17 18.75
C ARG A 141 6.96 6.01 19.67
N ASP A 142 6.90 4.77 19.17
CA ASP A 142 7.17 3.59 19.99
C ASP A 142 8.66 3.24 20.08
N LEU A 143 9.39 3.32 18.97
CA LEU A 143 10.77 2.83 18.88
C LEU A 143 11.82 3.92 19.11
N ALA A 144 11.52 5.16 18.76
CA ALA A 144 12.48 6.25 18.78
C ALA A 144 11.87 7.59 19.19
N PRO A 145 11.11 7.68 20.33
CA PRO A 145 10.33 8.86 20.72
C PRO A 145 11.17 10.13 20.92
N GLU A 146 12.42 9.96 21.35
CA GLU A 146 13.34 11.08 21.59
C GLU A 146 14.25 11.42 20.38
N ASN A 147 14.10 10.68 19.27
CA ASN A 147 14.93 10.91 18.10
C ASN A 147 14.26 11.91 17.15
N PRO A 148 14.86 13.11 16.92
CA PRO A 148 14.26 14.14 16.09
C PRO A 148 14.15 13.73 14.62
N VAL A 149 15.08 12.90 14.11
CA VAL A 149 15.03 12.40 12.74
C VAL A 149 13.85 11.44 12.59
N ALA A 150 13.64 10.49 13.52
CA ALA A 150 12.51 9.58 13.50
C ALA A 150 11.18 10.32 13.59
N SER A 151 11.09 11.36 14.43
CA SER A 151 9.89 12.22 14.53
C SER A 151 9.61 12.94 13.22
N GLU A 152 10.62 13.48 12.56
CA GLU A 152 10.47 14.18 11.28
C GLU A 152 10.11 13.21 10.15
N ILE A 153 10.69 12.00 10.10
CA ILE A 153 10.27 10.94 9.17
C ILE A 153 8.78 10.64 9.36
N GLY A 154 8.34 10.41 10.61
CA GLY A 154 6.93 10.17 10.92
C GLY A 154 6.03 11.27 10.42
N ARG A 155 6.42 12.54 10.61
CA ARG A 155 5.64 13.71 10.19
C ARG A 155 5.51 13.79 8.65
N VAL A 156 6.62 13.66 7.93
CA VAL A 156 6.65 13.77 6.45
C VAL A 156 5.92 12.58 5.81
N VAL A 157 6.14 11.37 6.31
CA VAL A 157 5.49 10.16 5.77
C VAL A 157 3.99 10.20 6.00
N CYS A 158 3.54 10.54 7.22
CA CYS A 158 2.11 10.64 7.53
C CYS A 158 1.41 11.77 6.76
N ASP A 159 2.12 12.80 6.34
CA ASP A 159 1.57 13.84 5.47
C ASP A 159 1.14 13.28 4.11
N TYR A 160 1.95 12.39 3.52
CA TYR A 160 1.63 11.72 2.27
C TYR A 160 0.57 10.63 2.45
N ASP A 161 0.77 9.74 3.41
CA ASP A 161 -0.07 8.56 3.61
C ASP A 161 -1.53 8.92 3.96
N LEU A 162 -1.71 9.94 4.80
CA LEU A 162 -3.01 10.49 5.16
C LEU A 162 -3.54 11.53 4.17
N TRP A 163 -2.88 11.67 3.01
CA TRP A 163 -3.27 12.56 1.92
C TRP A 163 -3.43 14.04 2.32
N ARG A 164 -2.61 14.52 3.25
CA ARG A 164 -2.62 15.93 3.69
C ARG A 164 -1.92 16.84 2.68
N ASN A 165 -0.82 16.36 2.09
CA ASN A 165 -0.02 17.01 1.05
C ASN A 165 0.38 18.46 1.42
N ALA A 166 0.66 18.71 2.69
CA ALA A 166 1.08 20.01 3.21
C ALA A 166 2.60 20.21 3.13
N ASP A 167 3.37 19.12 3.12
CA ASP A 167 4.82 19.12 2.98
C ASP A 167 5.24 18.65 1.58
N PRO A 168 5.89 19.48 0.76
CA PRO A 168 6.26 19.09 -0.60
C PRO A 168 7.21 17.88 -0.65
N ARG A 169 8.01 17.62 0.41
CA ARG A 169 8.89 16.46 0.50
C ARG A 169 8.10 15.14 0.52
N SER A 170 6.91 15.17 1.12
CA SER A 170 6.07 13.99 1.25
C SER A 170 5.62 13.46 -0.12
N ALA A 171 5.16 14.35 -1.00
CA ALA A 171 4.75 14.02 -2.35
C ALA A 171 5.93 13.55 -3.22
N ILE A 172 7.11 14.19 -3.09
CA ILE A 172 8.33 13.80 -3.80
C ILE A 172 8.70 12.35 -3.44
N LEU A 173 8.83 12.05 -2.16
CA LEU A 173 9.21 10.71 -1.68
C LEU A 173 8.18 9.65 -2.09
N GLY A 174 6.88 9.94 -1.92
CA GLY A 174 5.81 9.01 -2.28
C GLY A 174 5.80 8.70 -3.78
N GLN A 175 6.04 9.68 -4.63
CA GLN A 175 6.11 9.49 -6.08
C GLN A 175 7.38 8.74 -6.49
N VAL A 176 8.54 9.03 -5.92
CA VAL A 176 9.80 8.32 -6.19
C VAL A 176 9.67 6.83 -5.86
N LEU A 177 8.92 6.48 -4.83
CA LEU A 177 8.67 5.09 -4.43
C LEU A 177 7.65 4.33 -5.30
N GLN A 178 6.98 4.98 -6.25
CA GLN A 178 6.26 4.26 -7.31
C GLN A 178 7.20 3.32 -8.10
N ARG A 179 8.48 3.68 -8.20
CA ARG A 179 9.55 2.78 -8.69
C ARG A 179 10.16 2.02 -7.52
N LYS A 180 9.73 0.79 -7.30
CA LYS A 180 10.14 -0.05 -6.15
C LYS A 180 11.67 -0.25 -6.03
N LYS A 181 12.42 -0.08 -7.11
CA LYS A 181 13.89 -0.12 -7.11
C LYS A 181 14.51 0.96 -6.22
N ASN A 182 13.79 2.06 -5.96
CA ASN A 182 14.28 3.22 -5.21
C ASN A 182 14.16 3.06 -3.69
N ARG A 183 13.49 2.00 -3.21
CA ARG A 183 13.17 1.83 -1.77
C ARG A 183 14.38 1.84 -0.87
N ASP A 184 15.43 1.09 -1.24
CA ASP A 184 16.62 0.99 -0.40
C ASP A 184 17.35 2.32 -0.32
N HIS A 185 17.46 3.04 -1.44
CA HIS A 185 18.08 4.37 -1.46
C HIS A 185 17.30 5.38 -0.60
N VAL A 186 15.98 5.47 -0.80
CA VAL A 186 15.11 6.37 -0.01
C VAL A 186 15.18 6.03 1.48
N ARG A 187 15.10 4.75 1.84
CA ARG A 187 15.26 4.30 3.22
C ARG A 187 16.57 4.78 3.82
N ASP A 188 17.69 4.57 3.11
CA ASP A 188 19.02 4.91 3.61
C ASP A 188 19.19 6.43 3.76
N CYS A 189 18.63 7.21 2.85
CA CYS A 189 18.54 8.67 2.99
C CYS A 189 17.75 9.07 4.23
N LEU A 190 16.57 8.48 4.46
CA LEU A 190 15.75 8.76 5.63
C LEU A 190 16.48 8.41 6.94
N VAL A 191 17.20 7.28 6.99
CA VAL A 191 18.04 6.91 8.15
C VAL A 191 19.07 7.98 8.46
N ALA A 192 19.65 8.61 7.43
CA ALA A 192 20.60 9.71 7.55
C ALA A 192 19.93 11.08 7.82
N GLY A 193 18.61 11.16 7.90
CA GLY A 193 17.88 12.41 8.03
C GLY A 193 17.81 13.24 6.75
N ILE A 194 18.06 12.62 5.61
CA ILE A 194 18.07 13.26 4.27
C ILE A 194 16.71 12.96 3.60
N PHE A 195 15.99 13.99 3.22
CA PHE A 195 14.65 13.88 2.58
C PHE A 195 14.69 14.19 1.07
N SER A 196 15.81 14.68 0.56
CA SER A 196 16.07 14.87 -0.87
C SER A 196 17.57 14.85 -1.12
N ASP A 197 17.96 14.25 -2.23
CA ASP A 197 19.30 14.28 -2.79
C ASP A 197 19.23 14.33 -4.32
N GLU A 198 20.34 14.39 -5.01
CA GLU A 198 20.41 14.48 -6.47
C GLU A 198 19.70 13.29 -7.16
N PHE A 199 19.80 12.07 -6.61
CA PHE A 199 19.12 10.89 -7.14
C PHE A 199 17.62 11.00 -6.99
N ILE A 200 17.11 11.39 -5.81
CA ILE A 200 15.67 11.56 -5.54
C ILE A 200 15.10 12.63 -6.45
N GLU A 201 15.80 13.76 -6.62
CA GLU A 201 15.36 14.85 -7.49
C GLU A 201 15.31 14.44 -8.96
N GLN A 202 16.30 13.70 -9.45
CA GLN A 202 16.30 13.18 -10.82
C GLN A 202 15.18 12.17 -11.06
N GLU A 203 15.03 11.15 -10.20
CA GLU A 203 13.96 10.16 -10.30
C GLU A 203 12.57 10.83 -10.25
N TYR A 204 12.40 11.84 -9.39
CA TYR A 204 11.17 12.61 -9.30
C TYR A 204 10.86 13.38 -10.58
N ALA A 205 11.84 14.03 -11.19
CA ALA A 205 11.67 14.77 -12.44
C ALA A 205 11.27 13.84 -13.60
N GLU A 206 11.89 12.66 -13.68
CA GLU A 206 11.53 11.63 -14.66
C GLU A 206 10.09 11.12 -14.44
N ILE A 207 9.75 10.77 -13.20
CA ILE A 207 8.42 10.26 -12.83
C ILE A 207 7.34 11.32 -13.09
N ARG A 208 7.59 12.58 -12.76
CA ARG A 208 6.65 13.67 -13.07
C ARG A 208 6.36 13.78 -14.55
N THR A 209 7.39 13.69 -15.39
CA THR A 209 7.24 13.75 -16.85
C THR A 209 6.42 12.57 -17.37
N GLU A 210 6.74 11.36 -16.91
CA GLU A 210 6.00 10.14 -17.25
C GLU A 210 4.54 10.22 -16.77
N MET A 211 4.33 10.62 -15.53
CA MET A 211 3.02 10.75 -14.92
C MET A 211 2.15 11.76 -15.67
N GLN A 212 2.70 12.93 -16.02
CA GLN A 212 1.96 13.95 -16.79
C GLN A 212 1.52 13.40 -18.15
N GLN A 213 2.40 12.70 -18.86
CA GLN A 213 2.05 12.10 -20.16
C GLN A 213 0.94 11.04 -20.03
N MET A 214 0.99 10.23 -18.97
CA MET A 214 -0.03 9.20 -18.70
C MET A 214 -1.37 9.82 -18.30
N MET A 215 -1.37 10.84 -17.45
CA MET A 215 -2.57 11.57 -17.04
C MET A 215 -3.24 12.26 -18.24
N ASP A 216 -2.47 12.96 -19.06
CA ASP A 216 -2.96 13.60 -20.29
C ASP A 216 -3.56 12.58 -21.26
N ARG A 217 -2.92 11.42 -21.39
CA ARG A 217 -3.42 10.32 -22.21
C ARG A 217 -4.73 9.75 -21.68
N SER A 218 -4.85 9.58 -20.37
CA SER A 218 -6.10 9.13 -19.73
C SER A 218 -7.23 10.14 -19.95
N LEU A 219 -6.97 11.42 -19.72
CA LEU A 219 -7.96 12.48 -19.89
C LEU A 219 -8.45 12.58 -21.35
N ARG A 220 -7.54 12.54 -22.34
CA ARG A 220 -7.94 12.58 -23.77
C ARG A 220 -8.86 11.43 -24.19
N GLN A 221 -8.88 10.33 -23.44
CA GLN A 221 -9.69 9.16 -23.74
C GLN A 221 -10.80 8.94 -22.72
N ALA A 222 -11.03 9.90 -21.84
CA ALA A 222 -12.10 9.85 -20.86
C ALA A 222 -13.47 10.03 -21.51
N THR A 223 -14.46 9.36 -20.93
CA THR A 223 -15.88 9.53 -21.25
C THR A 223 -16.56 10.12 -20.03
N PHE A 224 -17.34 11.18 -20.23
CA PHE A 224 -18.04 11.88 -19.17
C PHE A 224 -19.54 11.57 -19.25
N LEU A 225 -20.14 11.11 -18.15
CA LEU A 225 -21.56 10.72 -18.07
C LEU A 225 -22.14 11.18 -16.73
N GLY A 226 -23.47 11.05 -16.62
CA GLY A 226 -24.24 11.33 -15.42
C GLY A 226 -24.93 12.69 -15.44
N THR A 227 -25.95 12.84 -14.61
CA THR A 227 -26.78 14.05 -14.49
C THR A 227 -26.73 14.63 -13.08
N LYS A 228 -26.84 13.79 -12.04
CA LYS A 228 -26.67 14.18 -10.64
C LYS A 228 -25.20 14.41 -10.30
N TYR A 229 -24.32 13.53 -10.78
CA TYR A 229 -22.88 13.63 -10.62
C TYR A 229 -22.21 13.64 -12.00
N ARG A 230 -21.24 14.51 -12.21
CA ARG A 230 -20.39 14.47 -13.39
C ARG A 230 -19.32 13.39 -13.19
N ILE A 231 -19.49 12.25 -13.86
CA ILE A 231 -18.66 11.06 -13.69
C ILE A 231 -17.71 10.91 -14.88
N ALA A 232 -16.40 10.81 -14.60
CA ALA A 232 -15.38 10.52 -15.60
C ALA A 232 -15.03 9.03 -15.59
N PHE A 233 -15.06 8.38 -16.75
CA PHE A 233 -14.56 7.03 -16.99
C PHE A 233 -13.30 7.13 -17.84
N ALA A 234 -12.12 6.85 -17.27
CA ALA A 234 -10.85 7.02 -17.95
C ALA A 234 -10.00 5.73 -17.91
N PRO A 235 -9.25 5.42 -18.98
CA PRO A 235 -8.35 4.28 -18.98
C PRO A 235 -7.16 4.52 -18.06
N LEU A 236 -6.74 3.46 -17.35
CA LEU A 236 -5.53 3.45 -16.53
C LEU A 236 -4.29 3.25 -17.42
N TYR A 237 -3.40 4.23 -17.40
CA TYR A 237 -2.05 4.14 -17.98
C TYR A 237 -0.96 4.09 -16.90
N GLY A 238 -1.25 4.55 -15.71
CA GLY A 238 -0.43 4.60 -14.51
C GLY A 238 -1.05 5.58 -13.52
N TYR A 239 -0.57 5.59 -12.29
CA TYR A 239 -0.88 6.60 -11.28
C TYR A 239 -2.39 6.87 -11.08
N PRO A 240 -3.18 5.86 -10.65
CA PRO A 240 -4.64 5.97 -10.66
C PRO A 240 -5.17 7.10 -9.77
N SER A 241 -4.55 7.38 -8.63
CA SER A 241 -4.97 8.43 -7.70
C SER A 241 -4.71 9.81 -8.28
N GLU A 242 -3.51 10.02 -8.79
CA GLU A 242 -3.06 11.26 -9.41
C GLU A 242 -3.85 11.54 -10.70
N THR A 243 -4.12 10.48 -11.50
CA THR A 243 -4.96 10.59 -12.70
C THR A 243 -6.38 11.04 -12.36
N ALA A 244 -6.98 10.47 -11.33
CA ALA A 244 -8.32 10.86 -10.90
C ALA A 244 -8.35 12.33 -10.45
N HIS A 245 -7.39 12.73 -9.62
CA HIS A 245 -7.27 14.11 -9.15
C HIS A 245 -7.05 15.10 -10.30
N PHE A 246 -6.15 14.77 -11.23
CA PHE A 246 -5.87 15.57 -12.42
C PHE A 246 -7.12 15.76 -13.29
N ILE A 247 -7.91 14.69 -13.51
CA ILE A 247 -9.17 14.78 -14.27
C ILE A 247 -10.16 15.69 -13.55
N ARG A 248 -10.28 15.56 -12.22
CA ARG A 248 -11.15 16.40 -11.40
C ARG A 248 -10.81 17.89 -11.55
N GLU A 249 -9.54 18.23 -11.40
CA GLU A 249 -9.07 19.62 -11.52
C GLU A 249 -9.31 20.21 -12.93
N LYS A 250 -9.15 19.41 -13.99
CA LYS A 250 -9.31 19.87 -15.38
C LYS A 250 -10.77 19.94 -15.82
N GLU A 251 -11.59 19.00 -15.36
CA GLU A 251 -12.94 18.78 -15.89
C GLU A 251 -14.05 19.03 -14.85
N ASN A 252 -13.69 19.39 -13.61
CA ASN A 252 -14.64 19.63 -12.52
C ASN A 252 -15.62 18.45 -12.33
N THR A 253 -15.08 17.25 -12.20
CA THR A 253 -15.86 16.02 -12.01
C THR A 253 -16.11 15.74 -10.52
N ASP A 254 -17.21 15.05 -10.22
CA ASP A 254 -17.58 14.62 -8.87
C ASP A 254 -17.04 13.22 -8.55
N ILE A 255 -16.95 12.37 -9.59
CA ILE A 255 -16.52 10.97 -9.47
C ILE A 255 -15.59 10.61 -10.64
N GLU A 256 -14.44 10.04 -10.35
CA GLU A 256 -13.49 9.54 -11.33
C GLU A 256 -13.34 8.01 -11.20
N VAL A 257 -13.49 7.31 -12.31
CA VAL A 257 -13.37 5.85 -12.44
C VAL A 257 -12.21 5.56 -13.38
N ILE A 258 -11.08 5.14 -12.81
CA ILE A 258 -9.84 4.84 -13.55
C ILE A 258 -9.76 3.34 -13.79
N ILE A 259 -9.85 2.91 -15.05
CA ILE A 259 -10.16 1.55 -15.45
C ILE A 259 -8.96 0.86 -16.09
N GLY A 260 -8.54 -0.25 -15.52
CA GLY A 260 -7.50 -1.12 -16.04
C GLY A 260 -7.92 -1.94 -17.27
N LYS A 261 -6.94 -2.56 -17.93
CA LYS A 261 -7.17 -3.42 -19.11
C LYS A 261 -8.01 -4.66 -18.81
N ASP A 262 -7.99 -5.13 -17.58
CA ASP A 262 -8.71 -6.29 -17.08
C ASP A 262 -10.13 -5.97 -16.57
N GLY A 263 -10.53 -4.70 -16.56
CA GLY A 263 -11.81 -4.22 -16.06
C GLY A 263 -11.80 -3.87 -14.57
N LYS A 264 -10.69 -4.09 -13.85
CA LYS A 264 -10.54 -3.55 -12.51
C LYS A 264 -10.47 -2.03 -12.58
N PHE A 265 -11.06 -1.37 -11.59
CA PHE A 265 -11.07 0.08 -11.54
C PHE A 265 -10.81 0.62 -10.13
N SER A 266 -10.28 1.82 -10.09
CA SER A 266 -10.21 2.66 -8.90
C SER A 266 -11.24 3.77 -9.00
N ILE A 267 -11.95 4.07 -7.91
CA ILE A 267 -12.88 5.20 -7.80
C ILE A 267 -12.27 6.24 -6.88
N ARG A 268 -12.41 7.51 -7.26
CA ARG A 268 -12.30 8.64 -6.36
C ARG A 268 -13.58 9.46 -6.48
N SER A 269 -14.08 9.98 -5.35
CA SER A 269 -15.30 10.79 -5.36
C SER A 269 -15.23 11.92 -4.33
N VAL A 270 -15.82 13.06 -4.66
CA VAL A 270 -16.03 14.16 -3.72
C VAL A 270 -17.11 13.78 -2.70
N PRO A 271 -18.31 13.30 -3.13
CA PRO A 271 -19.26 12.72 -2.18
C PRO A 271 -18.71 11.40 -1.61
N PRO A 272 -18.91 11.11 -0.30
CA PRO A 272 -18.32 9.95 0.37
C PRO A 272 -19.04 8.62 0.04
N ILE A 273 -19.19 8.32 -1.25
CA ILE A 273 -19.97 7.17 -1.78
C ILE A 273 -19.15 6.12 -2.53
N SER A 274 -17.83 6.34 -2.72
CA SER A 274 -16.97 5.42 -3.49
C SER A 274 -17.10 3.97 -3.02
N HIS A 275 -17.05 3.72 -1.71
CA HIS A 275 -17.14 2.38 -1.12
C HIS A 275 -18.52 1.73 -1.31
N LEU A 276 -19.59 2.52 -1.35
CA LEU A 276 -20.95 2.02 -1.59
C LEU A 276 -21.11 1.56 -3.03
N ILE A 277 -20.56 2.32 -3.99
CA ILE A 277 -20.57 1.96 -5.40
C ILE A 277 -19.68 0.73 -5.62
N ALA A 278 -18.46 0.72 -5.07
CA ALA A 278 -17.52 -0.38 -5.26
C ALA A 278 -18.08 -1.74 -4.81
N ARG A 279 -18.88 -1.78 -3.75
CA ARG A 279 -19.53 -3.00 -3.25
C ARG A 279 -20.43 -3.67 -4.28
N GLU A 280 -21.13 -2.90 -5.09
CA GLU A 280 -21.99 -3.41 -6.17
C GLU A 280 -21.18 -4.06 -7.31
N PHE A 281 -19.86 -3.79 -7.36
CA PHE A 281 -18.91 -4.33 -8.33
C PHE A 281 -17.86 -5.24 -7.69
N ASN A 282 -18.22 -6.00 -6.66
CA ASN A 282 -17.35 -6.95 -5.94
C ASN A 282 -16.07 -6.30 -5.39
N GLY A 283 -16.20 -5.07 -4.93
CA GLY A 283 -15.08 -4.29 -4.42
C GLY A 283 -15.33 -3.71 -3.02
N GLY A 284 -14.52 -2.73 -2.66
CA GLY A 284 -14.59 -2.06 -1.37
C GLY A 284 -13.56 -0.94 -1.27
N GLY A 285 -13.43 -0.36 -0.08
CA GLY A 285 -12.49 0.72 0.21
C GLY A 285 -13.08 1.77 1.14
N HIS A 286 -12.52 2.96 1.07
CA HIS A 286 -12.91 4.12 1.88
C HIS A 286 -14.05 4.92 1.23
N PRO A 287 -14.73 5.79 1.98
CA PRO A 287 -15.82 6.63 1.47
C PRO A 287 -15.49 7.42 0.21
N ASN A 288 -14.29 7.99 0.10
CA ASN A 288 -13.85 8.79 -1.03
C ASN A 288 -12.87 8.08 -1.97
N ALA A 289 -12.43 6.84 -1.65
CA ALA A 289 -11.43 6.10 -2.40
C ALA A 289 -11.69 4.59 -2.29
N ALA A 290 -12.11 3.96 -3.39
CA ALA A 290 -12.45 2.54 -3.40
C ALA A 290 -12.01 1.89 -4.74
N GLY A 291 -12.15 0.58 -4.84
CA GLY A 291 -11.89 -0.16 -6.06
C GLY A 291 -12.88 -1.28 -6.26
N GLY A 292 -13.10 -1.66 -7.51
CA GLY A 292 -14.01 -2.73 -7.90
C GLY A 292 -13.62 -3.33 -9.26
N SER A 293 -14.49 -4.15 -9.83
CA SER A 293 -14.26 -4.78 -11.13
C SER A 293 -15.53 -4.89 -11.94
N PHE A 294 -15.46 -4.48 -13.21
CA PHE A 294 -16.50 -4.72 -14.20
C PHE A 294 -16.56 -6.18 -14.69
N ASN A 295 -15.62 -7.03 -14.25
CA ASN A 295 -15.54 -8.44 -14.66
C ASN A 295 -15.58 -8.64 -16.18
N PHE A 296 -14.78 -7.87 -16.90
CA PHE A 296 -14.74 -7.90 -18.37
C PHE A 296 -14.53 -9.31 -18.92
N THR A 297 -15.41 -9.72 -19.82
CA THR A 297 -15.18 -10.88 -20.70
C THR A 297 -14.00 -10.61 -21.64
N ILE A 298 -13.49 -11.65 -22.32
CA ILE A 298 -12.40 -11.51 -23.30
C ILE A 298 -12.77 -10.50 -24.40
N ILE A 299 -14.02 -10.52 -24.87
CA ILE A 299 -14.54 -9.59 -25.88
C ILE A 299 -14.56 -8.16 -25.33
N GLU A 300 -15.02 -7.98 -24.11
CA GLU A 300 -15.07 -6.65 -23.46
C GLU A 300 -13.67 -6.08 -23.20
N ARG A 301 -12.68 -6.92 -22.87
CA ARG A 301 -11.29 -6.48 -22.76
C ARG A 301 -10.75 -5.96 -24.11
N PHE A 302 -11.10 -6.64 -25.22
CA PHE A 302 -10.70 -6.21 -26.54
C PHE A 302 -11.40 -4.92 -26.96
N THR A 303 -12.74 -4.81 -26.77
CA THR A 303 -13.49 -3.59 -27.08
C THR A 303 -13.07 -2.42 -26.20
N TRP A 304 -12.80 -2.64 -24.93
CA TRP A 304 -12.22 -1.63 -24.04
C TRP A 304 -10.83 -1.18 -24.50
N TRP A 305 -9.98 -2.13 -24.88
CA TRP A 305 -8.65 -1.79 -25.39
C TRP A 305 -8.71 -0.91 -26.63
N LEU A 306 -9.66 -1.15 -27.53
CA LEU A 306 -9.78 -0.43 -28.80
C LEU A 306 -10.56 0.88 -28.68
N PHE A 307 -11.72 0.87 -28.03
CA PHE A 307 -12.69 1.98 -28.07
C PHE A 307 -12.78 2.78 -26.77
N LYS A 308 -12.24 2.29 -25.66
CA LYS A 308 -12.36 2.90 -24.32
C LYS A 308 -13.82 3.17 -23.90
N LYS A 309 -14.74 2.29 -24.34
CA LYS A 309 -16.18 2.33 -24.03
C LYS A 309 -16.62 1.00 -23.44
N SER A 310 -17.57 1.04 -22.52
CA SER A 310 -18.15 -0.16 -21.91
C SER A 310 -19.62 0.05 -21.63
N ARG A 311 -20.41 -1.02 -21.77
CA ARG A 311 -21.83 -1.04 -21.36
C ARG A 311 -22.03 -0.86 -19.86
N HIS A 312 -21.03 -1.22 -19.05
CA HIS A 312 -21.05 -1.07 -17.60
C HIS A 312 -21.10 0.37 -17.13
N PHE A 313 -20.78 1.35 -18.00
CA PHE A 313 -20.81 2.77 -17.61
C PHE A 313 -22.22 3.24 -17.28
N ALA A 314 -23.24 2.82 -18.05
CA ALA A 314 -24.63 3.18 -17.78
C ALA A 314 -25.11 2.58 -16.45
N GLU A 315 -24.79 1.33 -16.18
CA GLU A 315 -25.09 0.65 -14.92
C GLU A 315 -24.40 1.38 -13.73
N PHE A 316 -23.13 1.71 -13.87
CA PHE A 316 -22.38 2.45 -12.85
C PHE A 316 -23.02 3.81 -12.55
N VAL A 317 -23.40 4.57 -13.59
CA VAL A 317 -24.07 5.86 -13.43
C VAL A 317 -25.37 5.69 -12.66
N THR A 318 -26.21 4.72 -13.03
CA THR A 318 -27.50 4.44 -12.35
C THR A 318 -27.27 4.14 -10.85
N ILE A 319 -26.28 3.31 -10.53
CA ILE A 319 -25.93 2.98 -9.14
C ILE A 319 -25.42 4.21 -8.39
N ALA A 320 -24.52 4.99 -9.00
CA ALA A 320 -23.94 6.18 -8.37
C ALA A 320 -25.00 7.24 -8.07
N GLU A 321 -25.91 7.49 -8.99
CA GLU A 321 -26.97 8.50 -8.84
C GLU A 321 -28.07 8.09 -7.84
N ALA A 322 -28.17 6.79 -7.52
CA ALA A 322 -29.06 6.26 -6.48
C ALA A 322 -28.49 6.37 -5.07
N LYS A 323 -27.20 6.65 -4.91
CA LYS A 323 -26.54 6.86 -3.61
C LYS A 323 -26.54 8.34 -3.24
#